data_1ba8d064a2e6c2094a276e99c2e96dae
#
_entry.id   1ba8d064a2e6c2094a276e99c2e96dae
#
_cell.length_a   1.000
_cell.length_b   1.000
_cell.length_c   1.000
_cell.angle_alpha   90.00
_cell.angle_beta   90.00
_cell.angle_gamma   90.00
#
_symmetry.space_group_name_H-M   'P 1'
#
loop_
_entity.id
_entity.type
_entity.pdbx_description
1 polymer ?
#
loop_
_entity_poly.entity_id
_entity_poly.type
_entity_poly.pdbx_seq_one_letter_code
_entity_poly.pdbx_strand_id
1 'polypeptide(L)'
;MRKKEIDRSPDKQALSLVELNQRIRMTLEQAFPDTYWVRAEMSDVRENGASGHCYLEFIEKDPRSGQLLAKVRGAIWAKTFRLLKPYFEMETGQRFVSGLKVLVRVTVDFHELYGLSLTVVDIDPAYTLGDMARKRLEIIRQLQEEGVFELNKELPLPLLPHRIALISSPTAAGYEDFMNQLTHNRAGYPFYVKLFPALMQGERTEESVIAALDRIYAHQELFDVVALLRGGGATSDLNSFDSYLLAANCAQFPLPILTGIGHERDDTVVDLVAHTRLKTPTAVAEFLIARMDQAAQIVEELQQTMTQSASVRLLQEKQRLQSYATRFPALVGQRMERNRTLLHQLGAKLPTMAQGFVERKRAMVDRLVMQLRNATTTHLTEKQRFLQLQEQFVRMASPDYILRRGYSLTLREGKIIKRAEELHVGEELTTRFMDGEVKSIIKE
;
A
#
# COMPACT_ATOMS: atom_id res chain seq x y z
N MET A 1 -41.85 2.82 -85.29
CA MET A 1 -41.81 2.04 -84.01
C MET A 1 -40.42 1.47 -83.84
N ARG A 2 -39.56 2.08 -83.07
CA ARG A 2 -38.21 1.58 -82.77
C ARG A 2 -38.28 0.79 -81.42
N LYS A 3 -38.02 -0.56 -81.54
CA LYS A 3 -37.82 -1.37 -80.35
C LYS A 3 -36.56 -0.95 -79.60
N LYS A 4 -36.67 -0.57 -78.37
CA LYS A 4 -35.55 -0.42 -77.46
C LYS A 4 -34.97 -1.81 -77.16
N GLU A 5 -33.74 -2.05 -77.63
CA GLU A 5 -32.89 -3.13 -77.11
C GLU A 5 -32.65 -2.93 -75.61
N ILE A 6 -32.99 -3.95 -74.88
CA ILE A 6 -32.67 -4.04 -73.45
C ILE A 6 -31.20 -4.47 -73.35
N ASP A 7 -30.37 -3.55 -73.03
CA ASP A 7 -28.95 -3.77 -72.67
C ASP A 7 -28.88 -4.82 -71.56
N ARG A 8 -28.45 -6.05 -71.97
CA ARG A 8 -28.16 -7.09 -70.96
C ARG A 8 -26.81 -6.81 -70.37
N SER A 9 -26.83 -6.24 -69.10
CA SER A 9 -25.68 -6.12 -68.25
C SER A 9 -24.87 -7.43 -68.24
N PRO A 10 -23.50 -7.35 -68.26
CA PRO A 10 -22.66 -8.53 -68.25
C PRO A 10 -22.96 -9.37 -66.98
N ASP A 11 -23.02 -10.67 -67.21
CA ASP A 11 -23.24 -11.70 -66.20
C ASP A 11 -22.43 -11.38 -64.93
N LYS A 12 -23.12 -10.94 -63.92
CA LYS A 12 -22.48 -10.84 -62.61
C LYS A 12 -22.13 -12.25 -62.19
N GLN A 13 -20.88 -12.67 -62.36
CA GLN A 13 -20.38 -13.93 -61.80
C GLN A 13 -20.59 -13.86 -60.27
N ALA A 14 -21.74 -14.34 -59.82
CA ALA A 14 -22.03 -14.46 -58.41
C ALA A 14 -21.18 -15.58 -57.82
N LEU A 15 -20.31 -15.26 -56.90
CA LEU A 15 -19.58 -16.25 -56.13
C LEU A 15 -20.47 -16.79 -55.00
N SER A 16 -20.39 -18.07 -54.74
CA SER A 16 -20.93 -18.62 -53.48
C SER A 16 -20.12 -18.11 -52.29
N LEU A 17 -20.70 -18.11 -51.11
CA LEU A 17 -20.00 -17.71 -49.89
C LEU A 17 -18.74 -18.57 -49.64
N VAL A 18 -18.81 -19.85 -49.98
CA VAL A 18 -17.66 -20.77 -49.87
C VAL A 18 -16.55 -20.36 -50.81
N GLU A 19 -16.87 -20.08 -52.08
CA GLU A 19 -15.88 -19.65 -53.09
C GLU A 19 -15.23 -18.30 -52.68
N LEU A 20 -16.01 -17.38 -52.13
CA LEU A 20 -15.50 -16.12 -51.63
C LEU A 20 -14.52 -16.37 -50.46
N ASN A 21 -14.92 -17.17 -49.48
CA ASN A 21 -14.09 -17.48 -48.32
C ASN A 21 -12.82 -18.25 -48.69
N GLN A 22 -12.89 -19.15 -49.67
CA GLN A 22 -11.72 -19.83 -50.22
C GLN A 22 -10.74 -18.86 -50.90
N ARG A 23 -11.24 -17.87 -51.64
CA ARG A 23 -10.39 -16.83 -52.24
C ARG A 23 -9.73 -15.96 -51.14
N ILE A 24 -10.47 -15.59 -50.10
CA ILE A 24 -9.93 -14.85 -48.96
C ILE A 24 -8.83 -15.67 -48.29
N ARG A 25 -9.07 -16.96 -48.04
CA ARG A 25 -8.08 -17.88 -47.48
C ARG A 25 -6.80 -17.92 -48.30
N MET A 26 -6.92 -18.22 -49.62
CA MET A 26 -5.77 -18.30 -50.52
C MET A 26 -4.99 -16.97 -50.54
N THR A 27 -5.70 -15.85 -50.58
CA THR A 27 -5.07 -14.52 -50.58
C THR A 27 -4.30 -14.26 -49.26
N LEU A 28 -4.88 -14.64 -48.13
CA LEU A 28 -4.23 -14.49 -46.83
C LEU A 28 -3.02 -15.44 -46.68
N GLU A 29 -3.14 -16.70 -47.10
CA GLU A 29 -2.03 -17.67 -47.09
C GLU A 29 -0.85 -17.19 -47.97
N GLN A 30 -1.13 -16.54 -49.10
CA GLN A 30 -0.10 -15.96 -49.97
C GLN A 30 0.49 -14.67 -49.42
N ALA A 31 -0.34 -13.82 -48.78
CA ALA A 31 0.08 -12.53 -48.25
C ALA A 31 0.80 -12.66 -46.89
N PHE A 32 0.49 -13.69 -46.12
CA PHE A 32 1.04 -13.95 -44.78
C PHE A 32 1.61 -15.38 -44.67
N PRO A 33 2.62 -15.76 -45.47
CA PRO A 33 3.16 -17.12 -45.46
C PRO A 33 4.03 -17.45 -44.27
N ASP A 34 4.54 -16.41 -43.56
CA ASP A 34 5.48 -16.52 -42.46
C ASP A 34 4.81 -16.44 -41.10
N THR A 35 5.59 -16.56 -40.04
CA THR A 35 5.17 -16.25 -38.69
C THR A 35 5.49 -14.80 -38.36
N TYR A 36 4.62 -14.12 -37.59
CA TYR A 36 4.73 -12.72 -37.28
C TYR A 36 4.72 -12.51 -35.76
N TRP A 37 5.56 -11.61 -35.28
CA TRP A 37 5.50 -11.18 -33.89
C TRP A 37 4.43 -10.09 -33.75
N VAL A 38 3.42 -10.35 -32.91
CA VAL A 38 2.28 -9.47 -32.68
C VAL A 38 2.24 -9.07 -31.21
N ARG A 39 2.15 -7.76 -30.99
CA ARG A 39 1.88 -7.20 -29.65
C ARG A 39 0.39 -7.07 -29.48
N ALA A 40 -0.15 -7.65 -28.42
CA ALA A 40 -1.57 -7.57 -28.11
C ALA A 40 -1.82 -7.78 -26.61
N GLU A 41 -2.99 -7.39 -26.15
CA GLU A 41 -3.51 -7.79 -24.84
C GLU A 41 -4.32 -9.07 -25.00
N MET A 42 -4.06 -10.05 -24.14
CA MET A 42 -4.87 -11.27 -24.10
C MET A 42 -6.21 -10.98 -23.43
N SER A 43 -7.30 -11.41 -24.04
CA SER A 43 -8.65 -11.33 -23.50
C SER A 43 -9.33 -12.68 -23.64
N ASP A 44 -10.32 -12.94 -22.78
CA ASP A 44 -11.16 -14.15 -22.84
C ASP A 44 -10.38 -15.47 -22.97
N VAL A 45 -9.32 -15.62 -22.17
CA VAL A 45 -8.48 -16.83 -22.15
C VAL A 45 -9.26 -18.01 -21.60
N ARG A 46 -9.45 -19.06 -22.43
CA ARG A 46 -10.21 -20.26 -22.07
C ARG A 46 -9.45 -21.53 -22.42
N GLU A 47 -9.18 -22.35 -21.42
CA GLU A 47 -8.62 -23.67 -21.63
C GLU A 47 -9.76 -24.69 -21.86
N ASN A 48 -9.69 -25.41 -22.96
CA ASN A 48 -10.62 -26.52 -23.24
C ASN A 48 -10.08 -27.80 -22.60
N GLY A 49 -10.66 -28.21 -21.48
CA GLY A 49 -10.21 -29.39 -20.71
C GLY A 49 -10.28 -30.71 -21.49
N ALA A 50 -11.17 -30.83 -22.49
CA ALA A 50 -11.30 -32.06 -23.29
C ALA A 50 -10.22 -32.16 -24.37
N SER A 51 -9.89 -31.07 -25.07
CA SER A 51 -8.92 -31.05 -26.17
C SER A 51 -7.52 -30.58 -25.76
N GLY A 52 -7.40 -29.89 -24.60
CA GLY A 52 -6.17 -29.28 -24.14
C GLY A 52 -5.75 -28.05 -24.95
N HIS A 53 -6.61 -27.54 -25.84
CA HIS A 53 -6.38 -26.30 -26.56
C HIS A 53 -6.72 -25.10 -25.70
N CYS A 54 -6.00 -24.01 -25.91
CA CYS A 54 -6.36 -22.70 -25.34
C CYS A 54 -6.92 -21.80 -26.45
N TYR A 55 -8.08 -21.24 -26.19
CA TYR A 55 -8.72 -20.23 -27.03
C TYR A 55 -8.70 -18.91 -26.31
N LEU A 56 -8.39 -17.85 -27.01
CA LEU A 56 -8.31 -16.50 -26.46
C LEU A 56 -8.68 -15.46 -27.53
N GLU A 57 -8.81 -14.23 -27.09
CA GLU A 57 -8.94 -13.10 -27.99
C GLU A 57 -7.74 -12.19 -27.80
N PHE A 58 -7.17 -11.72 -28.89
CA PHE A 58 -6.18 -10.66 -28.89
C PHE A 58 -6.89 -9.34 -29.14
N ILE A 59 -6.64 -8.38 -28.27
CA ILE A 59 -7.21 -7.05 -28.35
C ILE A 59 -6.11 -5.99 -28.32
N GLU A 60 -6.37 -4.88 -28.98
CA GLU A 60 -5.55 -3.68 -28.85
C GLU A 60 -6.47 -2.52 -28.44
N LYS A 61 -6.08 -1.79 -27.42
CA LYS A 61 -6.80 -0.62 -26.92
C LYS A 61 -5.98 0.64 -27.14
N ASP A 62 -6.65 1.73 -27.43
CA ASP A 62 -6.03 3.05 -27.45
C ASP A 62 -5.48 3.39 -26.04
N PRO A 63 -4.19 3.72 -25.91
CA PRO A 63 -3.59 4.04 -24.61
C PRO A 63 -4.22 5.24 -23.88
N ARG A 64 -4.87 6.16 -24.64
CA ARG A 64 -5.44 7.38 -24.08
C ARG A 64 -6.92 7.27 -23.73
N SER A 65 -7.69 6.66 -24.64
CA SER A 65 -9.15 6.56 -24.49
C SER A 65 -9.60 5.21 -23.90
N GLY A 66 -8.74 4.20 -23.87
CA GLY A 66 -9.10 2.81 -23.52
C GLY A 66 -10.04 2.13 -24.52
N GLN A 67 -10.33 2.80 -25.65
CA GLN A 67 -11.23 2.28 -26.68
C GLN A 67 -10.59 1.11 -27.43
N LEU A 68 -11.39 0.10 -27.75
CA LEU A 68 -10.95 -1.06 -28.51
C LEU A 68 -10.66 -0.64 -29.97
N LEU A 69 -9.41 -0.81 -30.40
CA LEU A 69 -8.95 -0.50 -31.76
C LEU A 69 -8.97 -1.73 -32.66
N ALA A 70 -8.57 -2.90 -32.15
CA ALA A 70 -8.52 -4.12 -32.89
C ALA A 70 -8.89 -5.31 -32.01
N LYS A 71 -9.47 -6.34 -32.63
CA LYS A 71 -9.82 -7.59 -31.98
C LYS A 71 -9.72 -8.73 -32.97
N VAL A 72 -9.06 -9.81 -32.59
CA VAL A 72 -8.94 -11.03 -33.39
C VAL A 72 -8.92 -12.26 -32.49
N ARG A 73 -9.50 -13.36 -32.94
CA ARG A 73 -9.46 -14.64 -32.23
C ARG A 73 -8.07 -15.25 -32.28
N GLY A 74 -7.65 -15.85 -31.17
CA GLY A 74 -6.40 -16.59 -31.05
C GLY A 74 -6.65 -18.04 -30.64
N ALA A 75 -5.78 -18.91 -31.08
CA ALA A 75 -5.75 -20.31 -30.67
C ALA A 75 -4.33 -20.74 -30.35
N ILE A 76 -4.17 -21.55 -29.31
CA ILE A 76 -2.92 -22.20 -28.95
C ILE A 76 -3.22 -23.70 -28.91
N TRP A 77 -2.61 -24.44 -29.81
CA TRP A 77 -2.84 -25.89 -29.91
C TRP A 77 -2.26 -26.60 -28.68
N ALA A 78 -2.88 -27.68 -28.24
CA ALA A 78 -2.55 -28.40 -27.02
C ALA A 78 -1.06 -28.75 -26.89
N LYS A 79 -0.40 -29.17 -27.97
CA LYS A 79 1.03 -29.48 -27.97
C LYS A 79 1.87 -28.25 -27.63
N THR A 80 1.59 -27.11 -28.23
CA THR A 80 2.27 -25.83 -27.99
C THR A 80 1.90 -25.30 -26.63
N PHE A 81 0.63 -25.34 -26.25
CA PHE A 81 0.14 -24.78 -24.99
C PHE A 81 0.74 -25.47 -23.74
N ARG A 82 0.92 -26.81 -23.81
CA ARG A 82 1.58 -27.56 -22.72
C ARG A 82 3.03 -27.15 -22.46
N LEU A 83 3.71 -26.59 -23.45
CA LEU A 83 5.07 -26.10 -23.33
C LEU A 83 5.10 -24.60 -23.01
N LEU A 84 4.27 -23.83 -23.70
CA LEU A 84 4.26 -22.38 -23.69
C LEU A 84 3.73 -21.83 -22.36
N LYS A 85 2.65 -22.41 -21.83
CA LYS A 85 2.06 -21.96 -20.56
C LYS A 85 3.03 -22.09 -19.38
N PRO A 86 3.62 -23.28 -19.08
CA PRO A 86 4.57 -23.41 -17.99
C PRO A 86 5.83 -22.56 -18.20
N TYR A 87 6.32 -22.46 -19.42
CA TYR A 87 7.46 -21.59 -19.74
C TYR A 87 7.16 -20.14 -19.45
N PHE A 88 6.03 -19.62 -19.94
CA PHE A 88 5.60 -18.23 -19.68
C PHE A 88 5.41 -17.96 -18.20
N GLU A 89 4.71 -18.87 -17.48
CA GLU A 89 4.43 -18.73 -16.06
C GLU A 89 5.71 -18.81 -15.21
N MET A 90 6.68 -19.64 -15.60
CA MET A 90 7.98 -19.73 -14.93
C MET A 90 8.83 -18.47 -15.12
N GLU A 91 8.91 -17.97 -16.35
CA GLU A 91 9.75 -16.80 -16.67
C GLU A 91 9.14 -15.49 -16.17
N THR A 92 7.81 -15.33 -16.29
CA THR A 92 7.14 -14.09 -15.87
C THR A 92 6.70 -14.10 -14.42
N GLY A 93 6.64 -15.27 -13.78
CA GLY A 93 5.98 -15.42 -12.50
C GLY A 93 4.48 -15.17 -12.53
N GLN A 94 3.86 -15.05 -13.71
CA GLN A 94 2.46 -14.70 -13.90
C GLN A 94 1.66 -15.88 -14.40
N ARG A 95 0.43 -16.04 -13.92
CA ARG A 95 -0.51 -17.00 -14.53
C ARG A 95 -0.87 -16.56 -15.95
N PHE A 96 -1.09 -17.52 -16.82
CA PHE A 96 -1.50 -17.27 -18.20
C PHE A 96 -3.01 -16.94 -18.25
N VAL A 97 -3.35 -15.67 -18.00
CA VAL A 97 -4.73 -15.18 -17.85
C VAL A 97 -5.00 -13.96 -18.75
N SER A 98 -6.28 -13.59 -18.85
CA SER A 98 -6.71 -12.37 -19.54
C SER A 98 -6.14 -11.09 -18.89
N GLY A 99 -5.99 -10.03 -19.69
CA GLY A 99 -5.50 -8.72 -19.25
C GLY A 99 -3.99 -8.51 -19.38
N LEU A 100 -3.23 -9.54 -19.71
CA LEU A 100 -1.78 -9.42 -19.90
C LEU A 100 -1.45 -8.94 -21.31
N LYS A 101 -0.54 -7.97 -21.43
CA LYS A 101 0.06 -7.61 -22.70
C LYS A 101 1.21 -8.56 -23.01
N VAL A 102 1.14 -9.14 -24.19
CA VAL A 102 2.07 -10.16 -24.66
C VAL A 102 2.65 -9.81 -26.03
N LEU A 103 3.84 -10.30 -26.28
CA LEU A 103 4.42 -10.37 -27.61
C LEU A 103 4.42 -11.85 -28.02
N VAL A 104 3.55 -12.19 -28.97
CA VAL A 104 3.36 -13.56 -29.43
C VAL A 104 3.77 -13.70 -30.87
N ARG A 105 4.39 -14.83 -31.21
CA ARG A 105 4.65 -15.21 -32.58
C ARG A 105 3.50 -16.07 -33.07
N VAL A 106 2.85 -15.62 -34.15
CA VAL A 106 1.62 -16.21 -34.66
C VAL A 106 1.70 -16.52 -36.15
N THR A 107 0.92 -17.51 -36.59
CA THR A 107 0.51 -17.65 -37.98
C THR A 107 -0.87 -17.05 -38.18
N VAL A 108 -1.13 -16.54 -39.38
CA VAL A 108 -2.43 -15.98 -39.75
C VAL A 108 -3.22 -17.05 -40.46
N ASP A 109 -4.29 -17.51 -39.83
CA ASP A 109 -5.13 -18.59 -40.35
C ASP A 109 -6.54 -18.08 -40.68
N PHE A 110 -7.12 -18.57 -41.76
CA PHE A 110 -8.51 -18.26 -42.09
C PHE A 110 -9.28 -19.56 -42.37
N HIS A 111 -10.36 -19.71 -41.64
CA HIS A 111 -11.25 -20.86 -41.80
C HIS A 111 -12.59 -20.40 -42.36
N GLU A 112 -13.14 -21.13 -43.36
CA GLU A 112 -14.34 -20.74 -44.07
C GLU A 112 -15.57 -20.55 -43.19
N LEU A 113 -15.66 -21.28 -42.05
CA LEU A 113 -16.75 -21.18 -41.09
C LEU A 113 -16.47 -20.24 -39.92
N TYR A 114 -15.20 -20.16 -39.49
CA TYR A 114 -14.84 -19.46 -38.25
C TYR A 114 -14.17 -18.10 -38.48
N GLY A 115 -13.80 -17.81 -39.75
CA GLY A 115 -13.17 -16.56 -40.14
C GLY A 115 -11.69 -16.50 -39.81
N LEU A 116 -11.18 -15.27 -39.64
CA LEU A 116 -9.79 -14.97 -39.31
C LEU A 116 -9.47 -15.36 -37.86
N SER A 117 -8.34 -16.03 -37.70
CA SER A 117 -7.77 -16.36 -36.39
C SER A 117 -6.24 -16.33 -36.44
N LEU A 118 -5.61 -16.17 -35.30
CA LEU A 118 -4.16 -16.24 -35.09
C LEU A 118 -3.81 -17.52 -34.33
N THR A 119 -2.96 -18.36 -34.92
CA THR A 119 -2.43 -19.50 -34.18
C THR A 119 -1.08 -19.16 -33.59
N VAL A 120 -1.00 -19.22 -32.25
CA VAL A 120 0.22 -18.91 -31.51
C VAL A 120 1.19 -20.07 -31.60
N VAL A 121 2.41 -19.77 -32.00
CA VAL A 121 3.52 -20.72 -32.04
C VAL A 121 4.57 -20.47 -31.00
N ASP A 122 4.69 -19.22 -30.50
CA ASP A 122 5.70 -18.81 -29.50
C ASP A 122 5.26 -17.58 -28.74
N ILE A 123 5.89 -17.30 -27.58
CA ILE A 123 5.65 -16.12 -26.77
C ILE A 123 6.98 -15.59 -26.23
N ASP A 124 7.11 -14.27 -26.15
CA ASP A 124 8.24 -13.60 -25.49
C ASP A 124 7.84 -13.09 -24.12
N PRO A 125 8.27 -13.76 -23.03
CA PRO A 125 7.99 -13.33 -21.67
C PRO A 125 8.60 -11.97 -21.30
N ALA A 126 9.76 -11.63 -21.89
CA ALA A 126 10.47 -10.38 -21.57
C ALA A 126 9.65 -9.15 -21.92
N TYR A 127 8.83 -9.21 -22.97
CA TYR A 127 7.91 -8.13 -23.32
C TYR A 127 6.87 -7.86 -22.23
N THR A 128 6.27 -8.93 -21.68
CA THR A 128 5.27 -8.83 -20.61
C THR A 128 5.88 -8.25 -19.34
N LEU A 129 7.07 -8.72 -18.95
CA LEU A 129 7.82 -8.17 -17.81
C LEU A 129 8.15 -6.68 -17.99
N GLY A 130 8.56 -6.30 -19.22
CA GLY A 130 8.84 -4.90 -19.55
C GLY A 130 7.61 -4.00 -19.48
N ASP A 131 6.43 -4.47 -19.93
CA ASP A 131 5.16 -3.71 -19.81
C ASP A 131 4.75 -3.53 -18.34
N MET A 132 4.90 -4.57 -17.53
CA MET A 132 4.60 -4.52 -16.11
C MET A 132 5.52 -3.54 -15.36
N ALA A 133 6.82 -3.62 -15.62
CA ALA A 133 7.80 -2.70 -15.04
C ALA A 133 7.49 -1.24 -15.41
N ARG A 134 7.12 -1.00 -16.67
CA ARG A 134 6.73 0.33 -17.13
C ARG A 134 5.47 0.84 -16.43
N LYS A 135 4.41 0.03 -16.35
CA LYS A 135 3.18 0.39 -15.64
C LYS A 135 3.44 0.74 -14.17
N ARG A 136 4.30 -0.05 -13.52
CA ARG A 136 4.71 0.21 -12.14
C ARG A 136 5.40 1.56 -11.98
N LEU A 137 6.34 1.90 -12.88
CA LEU A 137 7.01 3.19 -12.88
C LEU A 137 6.03 4.35 -13.13
N GLU A 138 5.05 4.17 -14.01
CA GLU A 138 3.99 5.14 -14.27
C GLU A 138 3.16 5.40 -13.01
N ILE A 139 2.77 4.34 -12.27
CA ILE A 139 2.03 4.46 -11.01
C ILE A 139 2.86 5.19 -9.95
N ILE A 140 4.12 4.81 -9.76
CA ILE A 140 5.02 5.46 -8.81
C ILE A 140 5.15 6.96 -9.13
N ARG A 141 5.38 7.28 -10.40
CA ARG A 141 5.49 8.66 -10.84
C ARG A 141 4.21 9.46 -10.58
N GLN A 142 3.06 8.88 -10.88
CA GLN A 142 1.76 9.52 -10.62
C GLN A 142 1.56 9.82 -9.13
N LEU A 143 1.86 8.85 -8.24
CA LEU A 143 1.77 9.03 -6.78
C LEU A 143 2.73 10.11 -6.27
N GLN A 144 3.93 10.23 -6.89
CA GLN A 144 4.90 11.29 -6.58
C GLN A 144 4.43 12.66 -7.06
N GLU A 145 3.89 12.76 -8.28
CA GLU A 145 3.34 14.01 -8.83
C GLU A 145 2.14 14.51 -8.01
N GLU A 146 1.34 13.61 -7.46
CA GLU A 146 0.23 13.93 -6.57
C GLU A 146 0.67 14.24 -5.12
N GLY A 147 1.95 14.02 -4.79
CA GLY A 147 2.53 14.29 -3.48
C GLY A 147 2.07 13.34 -2.37
N VAL A 148 1.49 12.17 -2.72
CA VAL A 148 0.95 11.22 -1.73
C VAL A 148 1.94 10.09 -1.39
N PHE A 149 2.99 9.89 -2.19
CA PHE A 149 3.89 8.75 -2.13
C PHE A 149 4.56 8.54 -0.76
N GLU A 150 4.88 9.61 -0.04
CA GLU A 150 5.60 9.55 1.25
C GLU A 150 4.69 9.74 2.47
N LEU A 151 3.40 10.05 2.30
CA LEU A 151 2.52 10.44 3.40
C LEU A 151 2.43 9.40 4.53
N ASN A 152 2.33 8.12 4.19
CA ASN A 152 2.26 7.08 5.21
C ASN A 152 3.60 6.86 5.92
N LYS A 153 4.73 7.04 5.21
CA LYS A 153 6.07 6.92 5.78
C LYS A 153 6.40 8.02 6.78
N GLU A 154 5.83 9.20 6.58
CA GLU A 154 6.02 10.35 7.47
C GLU A 154 5.22 10.25 8.78
N LEU A 155 4.29 9.30 8.88
CA LEU A 155 3.52 9.10 10.10
C LEU A 155 4.44 8.64 11.24
N PRO A 156 4.25 9.17 12.45
CA PRO A 156 5.00 8.68 13.61
C PRO A 156 4.56 7.26 13.97
N LEU A 157 5.49 6.33 13.99
CA LEU A 157 5.22 4.99 14.50
C LEU A 157 5.13 5.05 16.03
N PRO A 158 4.04 4.55 16.64
CA PRO A 158 3.89 4.52 18.10
C PRO A 158 5.06 3.81 18.78
N LEU A 159 5.41 4.27 19.98
CA LEU A 159 6.46 3.63 20.78
C LEU A 159 6.07 2.21 21.19
N LEU A 160 4.80 1.99 21.47
CA LEU A 160 4.21 0.72 21.89
C LEU A 160 3.08 0.30 20.92
N PRO A 161 3.39 -0.24 19.72
CA PRO A 161 2.40 -0.63 18.73
C PRO A 161 1.79 -1.99 19.09
N HIS A 162 0.89 -2.03 20.07
CA HIS A 162 0.30 -3.27 20.58
C HIS A 162 -1.12 -3.55 20.07
N ARG A 163 -1.84 -2.55 19.52
CA ARG A 163 -3.18 -2.70 18.92
C ARG A 163 -3.06 -2.72 17.42
N ILE A 164 -3.21 -3.89 16.82
CA ILE A 164 -2.89 -4.17 15.42
C ILE A 164 -4.17 -4.46 14.66
N ALA A 165 -4.46 -3.66 13.63
CA ALA A 165 -5.44 -4.00 12.61
C ALA A 165 -4.74 -4.86 11.54
N LEU A 166 -5.13 -6.12 11.43
CA LEU A 166 -4.50 -7.07 10.52
C LEU A 166 -5.37 -7.29 9.29
N ILE A 167 -4.84 -7.01 8.11
CA ILE A 167 -5.46 -7.33 6.82
C ILE A 167 -4.77 -8.57 6.26
N SER A 168 -5.49 -9.66 6.16
CA SER A 168 -5.00 -10.92 5.61
C SER A 168 -6.16 -11.86 5.25
N SER A 169 -5.84 -12.97 4.60
CA SER A 169 -6.79 -14.08 4.47
C SER A 169 -6.79 -14.93 5.75
N PRO A 170 -7.96 -15.28 6.29
CA PRO A 170 -8.05 -16.11 7.50
C PRO A 170 -7.45 -17.52 7.34
N THR A 171 -7.32 -18.00 6.11
CA THR A 171 -6.75 -19.32 5.78
C THR A 171 -5.30 -19.25 5.30
N ALA A 172 -4.67 -18.07 5.33
CA ALA A 172 -3.30 -17.92 4.88
C ALA A 172 -2.31 -18.42 5.92
N ALA A 173 -1.35 -19.24 5.51
CA ALA A 173 -0.25 -19.70 6.38
C ALA A 173 0.49 -18.51 7.03
N GLY A 174 0.70 -17.41 6.28
CA GLY A 174 1.33 -16.22 6.83
C GLY A 174 0.54 -15.54 7.96
N TYR A 175 -0.79 -15.68 7.99
CA TYR A 175 -1.60 -15.24 9.11
C TYR A 175 -1.32 -16.09 10.36
N GLU A 176 -1.28 -17.41 10.21
CA GLU A 176 -1.00 -18.33 11.32
C GLU A 176 0.41 -18.12 11.86
N ASP A 177 1.41 -17.99 10.98
CA ASP A 177 2.80 -17.73 11.33
C ASP A 177 2.96 -16.42 12.12
N PHE A 178 2.32 -15.34 11.64
CA PHE A 178 2.31 -14.04 12.31
C PHE A 178 1.69 -14.11 13.71
N MET A 179 0.51 -14.74 13.83
CA MET A 179 -0.18 -14.89 15.11
C MET A 179 0.61 -15.75 16.08
N ASN A 180 1.20 -16.85 15.58
CA ASN A 180 2.03 -17.73 16.38
C ASN A 180 3.26 -17.00 16.95
N GLN A 181 3.96 -16.23 16.10
CA GLN A 181 5.13 -15.45 16.50
C GLN A 181 4.78 -14.39 17.56
N LEU A 182 3.66 -13.67 17.40
CA LEU A 182 3.22 -12.68 18.39
C LEU A 182 2.74 -13.31 19.69
N THR A 183 2.04 -14.43 19.63
CA THR A 183 1.48 -15.09 20.83
C THR A 183 2.58 -15.75 21.67
N HIS A 184 3.59 -16.33 21.00
CA HIS A 184 4.69 -17.03 21.66
C HIS A 184 5.97 -16.19 21.75
N ASN A 185 5.85 -14.85 21.79
CA ASN A 185 7.00 -13.98 21.94
C ASN A 185 7.69 -14.20 23.29
N ARG A 186 9.02 -14.25 23.27
CA ARG A 186 9.87 -14.58 24.43
C ARG A 186 9.67 -13.66 25.63
N ALA A 187 9.36 -12.39 25.38
CA ALA A 187 9.20 -11.38 26.40
C ALA A 187 7.79 -11.35 27.01
N GLY A 188 6.83 -12.09 26.43
CA GLY A 188 5.46 -12.17 26.91
C GLY A 188 4.66 -10.85 26.70
N TYR A 189 5.04 -10.04 25.72
CA TYR A 189 4.29 -8.81 25.42
C TYR A 189 2.89 -9.13 24.91
N PRO A 190 1.85 -8.47 25.45
CA PRO A 190 0.50 -8.62 24.96
C PRO A 190 0.29 -7.83 23.67
N PHE A 191 -0.22 -8.49 22.63
CA PHE A 191 -0.66 -7.85 21.39
C PHE A 191 -2.16 -8.10 21.19
N TYR A 192 -2.88 -7.04 20.83
CA TYR A 192 -4.30 -7.08 20.50
C TYR A 192 -4.47 -7.01 18.99
N VAL A 193 -4.68 -8.16 18.38
CA VAL A 193 -4.80 -8.27 16.91
C VAL A 193 -6.26 -8.45 16.52
N LYS A 194 -6.75 -7.57 15.65
CA LYS A 194 -8.07 -7.70 15.02
C LYS A 194 -7.90 -7.99 13.54
N LEU A 195 -8.39 -9.16 13.12
CA LEU A 195 -8.38 -9.54 11.71
C LEU A 195 -9.50 -8.83 10.94
N PHE A 196 -9.13 -8.20 9.84
CA PHE A 196 -10.00 -7.68 8.79
C PHE A 196 -9.80 -8.55 7.55
N PRO A 197 -10.67 -9.55 7.33
CA PRO A 197 -10.47 -10.52 6.27
C PRO A 197 -10.54 -9.86 4.90
N ALA A 198 -9.55 -10.17 4.06
CA ALA A 198 -9.47 -9.73 2.69
C ALA A 198 -8.93 -10.85 1.78
N LEU A 199 -9.29 -10.79 0.50
CA LEU A 199 -8.72 -11.65 -0.52
C LEU A 199 -7.32 -11.16 -0.84
N MET A 200 -6.32 -12.03 -0.70
CA MET A 200 -4.90 -11.69 -0.89
C MET A 200 -4.35 -12.15 -2.25
N GLN A 201 -5.22 -12.66 -3.12
CA GLN A 201 -4.86 -13.14 -4.46
C GLN A 201 -6.07 -13.09 -5.38
N GLY A 202 -5.80 -12.89 -6.69
CA GLY A 202 -6.81 -12.82 -7.74
C GLY A 202 -7.30 -11.40 -8.03
N GLU A 203 -8.23 -11.27 -8.98
CA GLU A 203 -8.68 -9.98 -9.52
C GLU A 203 -9.39 -9.07 -8.52
N ARG A 204 -9.98 -9.64 -7.46
CA ARG A 204 -10.71 -8.89 -6.43
C ARG A 204 -9.85 -8.50 -5.21
N THR A 205 -8.55 -8.71 -5.26
CA THR A 205 -7.64 -8.37 -4.16
C THR A 205 -7.70 -6.87 -3.85
N GLU A 206 -7.60 -6.02 -4.87
CA GLU A 206 -7.65 -4.57 -4.74
C GLU A 206 -8.91 -4.11 -4.00
N GLU A 207 -10.09 -4.47 -4.50
CA GLU A 207 -11.38 -4.09 -3.90
C GLU A 207 -11.51 -4.61 -2.46
N SER A 208 -11.07 -5.85 -2.23
CA SER A 208 -11.17 -6.50 -0.93
C SER A 208 -10.28 -5.86 0.13
N VAL A 209 -9.06 -5.46 -0.25
CA VAL A 209 -8.12 -4.78 0.66
C VAL A 209 -8.57 -3.35 0.93
N ILE A 210 -9.04 -2.62 -0.08
CA ILE A 210 -9.60 -1.27 0.10
C ILE A 210 -10.81 -1.33 1.03
N ALA A 211 -11.73 -2.26 0.83
CA ALA A 211 -12.87 -2.45 1.73
C ALA A 211 -12.46 -2.84 3.17
N ALA A 212 -11.32 -3.50 3.35
CA ALA A 212 -10.77 -3.75 4.68
C ALA A 212 -10.19 -2.47 5.30
N LEU A 213 -9.47 -1.66 4.52
CA LEU A 213 -8.96 -0.35 4.95
C LEU A 213 -10.11 0.58 5.36
N ASP A 214 -11.20 0.64 4.60
CA ASP A 214 -12.38 1.44 4.93
C ASP A 214 -12.99 1.05 6.27
N ARG A 215 -13.07 -0.26 6.55
CA ARG A 215 -13.56 -0.78 7.84
C ARG A 215 -12.62 -0.44 9.00
N ILE A 216 -11.31 -0.43 8.77
CA ILE A 216 -10.33 -0.01 9.77
C ILE A 216 -10.43 1.49 9.99
N TYR A 217 -10.60 2.27 8.93
CA TYR A 217 -10.74 3.72 9.01
C TYR A 217 -11.93 4.16 9.87
N ALA A 218 -13.04 3.42 9.80
CA ALA A 218 -14.23 3.68 10.63
C ALA A 218 -13.95 3.52 12.15
N HIS A 219 -12.85 2.86 12.53
CA HIS A 219 -12.48 2.56 13.91
C HIS A 219 -10.99 2.82 14.19
N GLN A 220 -10.39 3.79 13.49
CA GLN A 220 -8.94 4.04 13.50
C GLN A 220 -8.36 4.32 14.89
N GLU A 221 -9.15 4.91 15.81
CA GLU A 221 -8.74 5.19 17.18
C GLU A 221 -8.52 3.92 18.04
N LEU A 222 -9.00 2.77 17.59
CA LEU A 222 -8.80 1.50 18.29
C LEU A 222 -7.47 0.83 17.95
N PHE A 223 -6.74 1.34 16.95
CA PHE A 223 -5.53 0.70 16.45
C PHE A 223 -4.33 1.64 16.46
N ASP A 224 -3.16 1.07 16.64
CA ASP A 224 -1.89 1.76 16.63
C ASP A 224 -1.20 1.65 15.25
N VAL A 225 -1.37 0.52 14.58
CA VAL A 225 -0.77 0.20 13.29
C VAL A 225 -1.68 -0.72 12.48
N VAL A 226 -1.50 -0.70 11.17
CA VAL A 226 -2.11 -1.68 10.25
C VAL A 226 -1.01 -2.63 9.76
N ALA A 227 -1.26 -3.92 9.82
CA ALA A 227 -0.41 -4.93 9.21
C ALA A 227 -1.11 -5.52 7.99
N LEU A 228 -0.51 -5.38 6.81
CA LEU A 228 -1.00 -5.95 5.56
C LEU A 228 -0.13 -7.16 5.21
N LEU A 229 -0.67 -8.36 5.44
CA LEU A 229 0.08 -9.59 5.35
C LEU A 229 -0.48 -10.50 4.26
N ARG A 230 0.40 -10.98 3.41
CA ARG A 230 0.11 -12.04 2.45
C ARG A 230 0.77 -13.34 2.90
N GLY A 231 0.03 -14.42 2.89
CA GLY A 231 0.59 -15.78 3.05
C GLY A 231 1.36 -16.22 1.81
N GLY A 232 2.11 -17.29 1.91
CA GLY A 232 2.82 -17.90 0.79
C GLY A 232 1.86 -18.21 -0.38
N GLY A 233 2.26 -17.86 -1.58
CA GLY A 233 1.52 -18.06 -2.83
C GLY A 233 2.43 -17.80 -4.01
N ALA A 234 1.98 -18.07 -5.24
CA ALA A 234 2.77 -17.82 -6.44
C ALA A 234 3.12 -16.32 -6.56
N THR A 235 4.31 -16.01 -7.08
CA THR A 235 4.76 -14.62 -7.33
C THR A 235 3.81 -13.86 -8.26
N SER A 236 3.07 -14.59 -9.12
CA SER A 236 2.03 -14.05 -10.00
C SER A 236 0.93 -13.25 -9.31
N ASP A 237 0.68 -13.52 -8.04
CA ASP A 237 -0.40 -12.88 -7.29
C ASP A 237 0.02 -11.53 -6.67
N LEU A 238 1.31 -11.14 -6.81
CA LEU A 238 1.84 -9.86 -6.32
C LEU A 238 1.35 -8.66 -7.14
N ASN A 239 1.03 -8.85 -8.41
CA ASN A 239 0.56 -7.77 -9.29
C ASN A 239 -0.70 -7.05 -8.80
N SER A 240 -1.54 -7.74 -8.02
CA SER A 240 -2.72 -7.11 -7.44
C SER A 240 -2.37 -5.99 -6.46
N PHE A 241 -1.13 -5.96 -5.97
CA PHE A 241 -0.60 -4.91 -5.10
C PHE A 241 0.18 -3.82 -5.87
N ASP A 242 0.31 -3.95 -7.19
CA ASP A 242 0.83 -2.93 -8.10
C ASP A 242 -0.30 -2.08 -8.72
N SER A 243 -1.33 -1.81 -7.95
CA SER A 243 -2.46 -0.96 -8.33
C SER A 243 -2.27 0.46 -7.81
N TYR A 244 -2.55 1.46 -8.66
CA TYR A 244 -2.57 2.85 -8.27
C TYR A 244 -3.61 3.12 -7.17
N LEU A 245 -4.82 2.58 -7.34
CA LEU A 245 -5.92 2.85 -6.42
C LEU A 245 -5.61 2.30 -5.02
N LEU A 246 -5.11 1.06 -4.94
CA LEU A 246 -4.72 0.45 -3.67
C LEU A 246 -3.53 1.19 -3.02
N ALA A 247 -2.51 1.52 -3.82
CA ALA A 247 -1.34 2.24 -3.32
C ALA A 247 -1.70 3.65 -2.82
N ALA A 248 -2.56 4.39 -3.52
CA ALA A 248 -3.03 5.70 -3.10
C ALA A 248 -3.83 5.64 -1.79
N ASN A 249 -4.68 4.62 -1.61
CA ASN A 249 -5.39 4.40 -0.35
C ASN A 249 -4.44 4.07 0.80
N CYS A 250 -3.42 3.22 0.56
CA CYS A 250 -2.40 2.90 1.56
C CYS A 250 -1.55 4.12 1.91
N ALA A 251 -1.11 4.89 0.91
CA ALA A 251 -0.28 6.07 1.11
C ALA A 251 -0.96 7.16 1.95
N GLN A 252 -2.26 7.34 1.77
CA GLN A 252 -3.07 8.36 2.46
C GLN A 252 -3.72 7.84 3.75
N PHE A 253 -3.46 6.59 4.13
CA PHE A 253 -4.07 6.02 5.32
C PHE A 253 -3.53 6.68 6.59
N PRO A 254 -4.39 7.02 7.58
CA PRO A 254 -3.98 7.81 8.75
C PRO A 254 -3.18 7.02 9.81
N LEU A 255 -3.11 5.70 9.69
CA LEU A 255 -2.29 4.85 10.55
C LEU A 255 -1.08 4.32 9.78
N PRO A 256 0.07 4.12 10.44
CA PRO A 256 1.23 3.49 9.83
C PRO A 256 0.89 2.09 9.33
N ILE A 257 1.18 1.82 8.05
CA ILE A 257 0.98 0.51 7.44
C ILE A 257 2.31 -0.24 7.40
N LEU A 258 2.31 -1.45 7.96
CA LEU A 258 3.41 -2.39 7.88
C LEU A 258 3.05 -3.46 6.86
N THR A 259 3.87 -3.67 5.84
CA THR A 259 3.62 -4.71 4.83
C THR A 259 4.49 -5.92 5.04
N GLY A 260 3.92 -7.09 4.82
CA GLY A 260 4.60 -8.38 4.76
C GLY A 260 4.05 -9.18 3.57
N ILE A 261 4.16 -8.61 2.36
CA ILE A 261 3.51 -9.12 1.15
C ILE A 261 4.49 -9.88 0.26
N GLY A 262 5.72 -9.35 0.09
CA GLY A 262 6.67 -9.77 -0.91
C GLY A 262 7.82 -10.62 -0.39
N HIS A 263 8.65 -11.11 -1.34
CA HIS A 263 9.95 -11.73 -1.12
C HIS A 263 11.07 -10.76 -1.51
N GLU A 264 12.34 -11.13 -1.27
CA GLU A 264 13.53 -10.27 -1.42
C GLU A 264 13.70 -9.57 -2.78
N ARG A 265 13.06 -10.07 -3.85
CA ARG A 265 13.27 -9.59 -5.22
C ARG A 265 12.08 -8.86 -5.82
N ASP A 266 10.91 -8.90 -5.19
CA ASP A 266 9.67 -8.45 -5.81
C ASP A 266 8.93 -7.45 -4.92
N ASP A 267 9.37 -6.19 -4.94
CA ASP A 267 8.68 -5.10 -4.23
C ASP A 267 7.40 -4.72 -4.97
N THR A 268 6.31 -4.60 -4.27
CA THR A 268 5.07 -4.05 -4.84
C THR A 268 5.00 -2.53 -4.65
N VAL A 269 4.14 -1.85 -5.43
CA VAL A 269 3.92 -0.41 -5.24
C VAL A 269 3.36 -0.13 -3.84
N VAL A 270 2.51 -1.01 -3.31
CA VAL A 270 2.00 -0.91 -1.92
C VAL A 270 3.13 -0.98 -0.90
N ASP A 271 4.13 -1.86 -1.09
CA ASP A 271 5.31 -1.91 -0.23
C ASP A 271 6.11 -0.60 -0.25
N LEU A 272 6.17 0.04 -1.42
CA LEU A 272 6.92 1.29 -1.59
C LEU A 272 6.25 2.50 -0.95
N VAL A 273 4.94 2.53 -0.81
CA VAL A 273 4.20 3.64 -0.18
C VAL A 273 3.90 3.39 1.29
N ALA A 274 3.99 2.15 1.76
CA ALA A 274 3.76 1.79 3.16
C ALA A 274 4.79 2.42 4.10
N HIS A 275 4.42 2.60 5.36
CA HIS A 275 5.31 3.14 6.39
C HIS A 275 6.58 2.30 6.54
N THR A 276 6.42 1.00 6.69
CA THR A 276 7.55 0.08 6.81
C THR A 276 7.28 -1.18 6.01
N ARG A 277 8.16 -1.44 5.07
CA ARG A 277 8.17 -2.64 4.28
C ARG A 277 8.98 -3.73 5.00
N LEU A 278 8.41 -4.91 5.09
CA LEU A 278 9.03 -6.10 5.64
C LEU A 278 8.84 -7.28 4.69
N LYS A 279 9.76 -8.25 4.73
CA LYS A 279 9.84 -9.29 3.70
C LYS A 279 8.76 -10.37 3.86
N THR A 280 8.36 -10.64 5.09
CA THR A 280 7.46 -11.77 5.42
C THR A 280 6.54 -11.40 6.57
N PRO A 281 5.41 -12.11 6.74
CA PRO A 281 4.55 -11.97 7.92
C PRO A 281 5.29 -12.15 9.24
N THR A 282 6.22 -13.10 9.31
CA THR A 282 7.07 -13.33 10.49
C THR A 282 7.99 -12.14 10.78
N ALA A 283 8.57 -11.53 9.75
CA ALA A 283 9.39 -10.33 9.90
C ALA A 283 8.57 -9.13 10.42
N VAL A 284 7.28 -9.01 10.06
CA VAL A 284 6.38 -7.99 10.63
C VAL A 284 6.16 -8.25 12.13
N ALA A 285 5.94 -9.49 12.53
CA ALA A 285 5.83 -9.86 13.94
C ALA A 285 7.12 -9.55 14.72
N GLU A 286 8.27 -9.92 14.17
CA GLU A 286 9.59 -9.63 14.76
C GLU A 286 9.84 -8.14 14.90
N PHE A 287 9.49 -7.34 13.89
CA PHE A 287 9.60 -5.89 13.94
C PHE A 287 8.76 -5.29 15.07
N LEU A 288 7.51 -5.74 15.24
CA LEU A 288 6.63 -5.28 16.32
C LEU A 288 7.15 -5.68 17.70
N ILE A 289 7.64 -6.90 17.85
CA ILE A 289 8.28 -7.38 19.09
C ILE A 289 9.53 -6.56 19.38
N ALA A 290 10.40 -6.34 18.41
CA ALA A 290 11.61 -5.53 18.56
C ALA A 290 11.30 -4.08 18.97
N ARG A 291 10.20 -3.49 18.51
CA ARG A 291 9.75 -2.17 18.96
C ARG A 291 9.36 -2.17 20.44
N MET A 292 8.68 -3.22 20.90
CA MET A 292 8.35 -3.39 22.33
C MET A 292 9.62 -3.59 23.17
N ASP A 293 10.59 -4.39 22.67
CA ASP A 293 11.89 -4.57 23.30
C ASP A 293 12.66 -3.25 23.43
N GLN A 294 12.68 -2.43 22.39
CA GLN A 294 13.29 -1.09 22.43
C GLN A 294 12.65 -0.21 23.50
N ALA A 295 11.32 -0.21 23.60
CA ALA A 295 10.63 0.55 24.64
C ALA A 295 10.95 0.03 26.04
N ALA A 296 11.02 -1.29 26.23
CA ALA A 296 11.41 -1.92 27.49
C ALA A 296 12.85 -1.56 27.86
N GLN A 297 13.79 -1.59 26.92
CA GLN A 297 15.18 -1.19 27.12
C GLN A 297 15.30 0.27 27.57
N ILE A 298 14.55 1.19 26.94
CA ILE A 298 14.54 2.60 27.36
C ILE A 298 14.11 2.74 28.82
N VAL A 299 13.06 2.00 29.24
CA VAL A 299 12.59 2.02 30.62
C VAL A 299 13.66 1.46 31.57
N GLU A 300 14.31 0.36 31.18
CA GLU A 300 15.37 -0.26 31.99
C GLU A 300 16.60 0.67 32.12
N GLU A 301 17.05 1.29 31.04
CA GLU A 301 18.14 2.26 31.05
C GLU A 301 17.83 3.47 31.95
N LEU A 302 16.59 3.99 31.86
CA LEU A 302 16.12 5.08 32.74
C LEU A 302 16.13 4.66 34.20
N GLN A 303 15.65 3.45 34.52
CA GLN A 303 15.65 2.89 35.85
C GLN A 303 17.07 2.72 36.42
N GLN A 304 17.99 2.17 35.58
CA GLN A 304 19.40 2.03 35.96
C GLN A 304 20.05 3.39 36.19
N THR A 305 19.82 4.36 35.31
CA THR A 305 20.35 5.73 35.45
C THR A 305 19.84 6.42 36.72
N MET A 306 18.55 6.27 37.01
CA MET A 306 17.95 6.78 38.24
C MET A 306 18.57 6.14 39.50
N THR A 307 18.71 4.82 39.51
CA THR A 307 19.27 4.05 40.61
C THR A 307 20.75 4.42 40.85
N GLN A 308 21.53 4.52 39.77
CA GLN A 308 22.94 4.92 39.83
C GLN A 308 23.10 6.35 40.33
N SER A 309 22.29 7.27 39.78
CA SER A 309 22.31 8.68 40.21
C SER A 309 21.94 8.84 41.67
N ALA A 310 20.94 8.11 42.15
CA ALA A 310 20.56 8.09 43.57
C ALA A 310 21.67 7.52 44.46
N SER A 311 22.27 6.40 44.02
CA SER A 311 23.36 5.74 44.75
C SER A 311 24.63 6.61 44.86
N VAL A 312 25.04 7.26 43.75
CA VAL A 312 26.15 8.19 43.71
C VAL A 312 25.90 9.38 44.66
N ARG A 313 24.69 9.93 44.64
CA ARG A 313 24.30 11.06 45.48
C ARG A 313 24.31 10.68 46.96
N LEU A 314 23.76 9.50 47.30
CA LEU A 314 23.82 8.96 48.65
C LEU A 314 25.24 8.72 49.11
N LEU A 315 26.11 8.18 48.28
CA LEU A 315 27.53 7.98 48.59
C LEU A 315 28.26 9.30 48.82
N GLN A 316 28.02 10.29 47.97
CA GLN A 316 28.59 11.65 48.13
C GLN A 316 28.14 12.31 49.46
N GLU A 317 26.86 12.25 49.77
CA GLU A 317 26.36 12.81 51.03
C GLU A 317 26.87 12.05 52.26
N LYS A 318 27.00 10.71 52.17
CA LYS A 318 27.60 9.88 53.19
C LYS A 318 29.08 10.23 53.41
N GLN A 319 29.86 10.38 52.34
CA GLN A 319 31.24 10.84 52.41
C GLN A 319 31.36 12.24 52.97
N ARG A 320 30.45 13.13 52.63
CA ARG A 320 30.37 14.49 53.16
C ARG A 320 30.11 14.48 54.66
N LEU A 321 29.12 13.69 55.11
CA LEU A 321 28.84 13.49 56.53
C LEU A 321 30.04 12.91 57.28
N GLN A 322 30.71 11.91 56.68
CA GLN A 322 31.88 11.26 57.29
C GLN A 322 33.08 12.21 57.34
N SER A 323 33.28 13.07 56.33
CA SER A 323 34.31 14.11 56.34
C SER A 323 34.03 15.19 57.42
N TYR A 324 32.76 15.52 57.63
CA TYR A 324 32.37 16.40 58.71
C TYR A 324 32.54 15.74 60.11
N ALA A 325 32.17 14.47 60.23
CA ALA A 325 32.36 13.71 61.49
C ALA A 325 33.82 13.56 61.91
N THR A 326 34.74 13.38 60.91
CA THR A 326 36.19 13.31 61.17
C THR A 326 36.86 14.68 61.43
N ARG A 327 36.39 15.73 60.73
CA ARG A 327 36.93 17.11 60.92
C ARG A 327 36.39 17.79 62.13
N PHE A 328 35.19 17.45 62.55
CA PHE A 328 34.54 18.12 63.70
C PHE A 328 35.31 18.01 65.01
N PRO A 329 35.81 16.80 65.43
CA PRO A 329 36.60 16.69 66.67
C PRO A 329 37.91 17.50 66.64
N ALA A 330 38.56 17.57 65.51
CA ALA A 330 39.82 18.30 65.30
C ALA A 330 39.63 19.82 65.38
N LEU A 331 38.49 20.31 64.86
CA LEU A 331 38.14 21.76 64.92
C LEU A 331 37.57 22.21 66.26
N VAL A 332 36.90 21.30 66.97
CA VAL A 332 36.32 21.60 68.31
C VAL A 332 37.40 21.83 69.33
N GLY A 333 38.50 21.04 69.31
CA GLY A 333 39.61 21.19 70.22
C GLY A 333 40.32 22.54 70.18
N GLN A 334 40.35 23.21 69.05
CA GLN A 334 41.08 24.48 68.85
C GLN A 334 40.19 25.74 68.95
N ARG A 335 38.88 25.61 68.84
CA ARG A 335 37.98 26.78 68.70
C ARG A 335 36.90 26.92 69.77
N MET A 336 36.79 25.93 70.67
CA MET A 336 35.72 25.96 71.72
C MET A 336 35.74 27.15 72.58
N GLU A 337 36.88 27.69 72.92
CA GLU A 337 36.97 28.87 73.78
C GLU A 337 36.74 30.21 73.04
N ARG A 338 37.12 30.31 71.79
CA ARG A 338 36.96 31.55 71.01
C ARG A 338 35.55 31.73 70.40
N ASN A 339 34.80 30.73 70.33
CA ASN A 339 33.55 30.80 69.53
C ASN A 339 32.24 30.56 70.27
N ARG A 340 32.26 30.45 71.60
CA ARG A 340 31.02 30.35 72.39
C ARG A 340 30.06 31.53 72.11
N THR A 341 30.59 32.71 71.92
CA THR A 341 29.80 33.90 71.53
C THR A 341 29.39 33.91 70.09
N LEU A 342 30.25 33.36 69.19
CA LEU A 342 29.93 33.26 67.80
C LEU A 342 28.88 32.15 67.54
N LEU A 343 28.94 31.02 68.26
CA LEU A 343 27.97 29.95 68.26
C LEU A 343 26.57 30.44 68.68
N HIS A 344 26.46 31.30 69.66
CA HIS A 344 25.18 31.91 70.09
C HIS A 344 24.61 32.80 68.98
N GLN A 345 25.45 33.57 68.25
CA GLN A 345 25.02 34.43 67.14
C GLN A 345 24.73 33.63 65.89
N LEU A 346 25.54 32.59 65.62
CA LEU A 346 25.32 31.68 64.42
C LEU A 346 24.14 30.74 64.65
N GLY A 347 23.95 30.26 65.93
CA GLY A 347 22.80 29.44 66.30
C GLY A 347 21.45 30.14 66.12
N ALA A 348 21.42 31.44 66.29
CA ALA A 348 20.23 32.25 66.02
C ALA A 348 19.97 32.51 64.50
N LYS A 349 21.05 32.49 63.66
CA LYS A 349 20.94 32.71 62.20
C LYS A 349 20.74 31.46 61.40
N LEU A 350 21.24 30.29 61.87
CA LEU A 350 21.14 29.00 61.15
C LEU A 350 19.70 28.58 60.85
N PRO A 351 18.73 28.67 61.79
CA PRO A 351 17.35 28.27 61.48
C PRO A 351 16.73 29.15 60.39
N THR A 352 16.96 30.46 60.45
CA THR A 352 16.41 31.37 59.41
C THR A 352 17.05 31.21 58.04
N MET A 353 18.36 30.90 57.95
CA MET A 353 19.03 30.64 56.72
C MET A 353 18.61 29.27 56.14
N ALA A 354 18.46 28.24 56.99
CA ALA A 354 18.01 26.92 56.58
C ALA A 354 16.56 26.95 56.06
N GLN A 355 15.67 27.66 56.76
CA GLN A 355 14.30 27.86 56.27
C GLN A 355 14.28 28.59 54.93
N GLY A 356 14.99 29.68 54.80
CA GLY A 356 15.04 30.40 53.51
C GLY A 356 15.72 29.63 52.37
N PHE A 357 16.63 28.68 52.71
CA PHE A 357 17.19 27.78 51.68
C PHE A 357 16.21 26.71 51.24
N VAL A 358 15.55 26.07 52.21
CA VAL A 358 14.52 25.04 51.93
C VAL A 358 13.37 25.65 51.15
N GLU A 359 12.90 26.84 51.52
CA GLU A 359 11.83 27.54 50.80
C GLU A 359 12.23 27.89 49.35
N ARG A 360 13.47 28.38 49.17
CA ARG A 360 13.98 28.65 47.78
C ARG A 360 14.12 27.39 46.93
N LYS A 361 14.61 26.28 47.53
CA LYS A 361 14.70 25.00 46.80
C LYS A 361 13.32 24.41 46.52
N ARG A 362 12.39 24.52 47.44
CA ARG A 362 10.99 24.10 47.25
C ARG A 362 10.32 24.92 46.16
N ALA A 363 10.46 26.25 46.19
CA ALA A 363 9.93 27.11 45.13
C ALA A 363 10.58 26.85 43.75
N MET A 364 11.87 26.45 43.72
CA MET A 364 12.54 26.06 42.47
C MET A 364 12.01 24.75 41.93
N VAL A 365 11.79 23.75 42.80
CA VAL A 365 11.16 22.46 42.40
C VAL A 365 9.74 22.69 41.90
N ASP A 366 8.94 23.48 42.62
CA ASP A 366 7.56 23.80 42.22
C ASP A 366 7.52 24.54 40.88
N ARG A 367 8.48 25.44 40.62
CA ARG A 367 8.60 26.12 39.32
C ARG A 367 8.97 25.16 38.21
N LEU A 368 9.90 24.23 38.44
CA LEU A 368 10.28 23.22 37.45
C LEU A 368 9.14 22.25 37.13
N VAL A 369 8.39 21.81 38.16
CA VAL A 369 7.20 20.99 37.99
C VAL A 369 6.14 21.73 37.17
N MET A 370 5.92 23.01 37.45
CA MET A 370 4.96 23.82 36.69
C MET A 370 5.41 24.04 35.23
N GLN A 371 6.71 24.27 35.00
CA GLN A 371 7.26 24.36 33.64
C GLN A 371 7.11 23.03 32.86
N LEU A 372 7.41 21.91 33.52
CA LEU A 372 7.25 20.57 32.90
C LEU A 372 5.79 20.31 32.53
N ARG A 373 4.87 20.61 33.45
CA ARG A 373 3.43 20.46 33.22
C ARG A 373 2.94 21.33 32.05
N ASN A 374 3.38 22.58 32.01
CA ASN A 374 3.01 23.48 30.90
C ASN A 374 3.61 23.05 29.59
N ALA A 375 4.88 22.63 29.57
CA ALA A 375 5.54 22.13 28.35
C ALA A 375 4.87 20.87 27.80
N THR A 376 4.52 19.93 28.70
CA THR A 376 3.80 18.70 28.30
C THR A 376 2.40 19.02 27.79
N THR A 377 1.65 19.90 28.45
CA THR A 377 0.31 20.30 27.97
C THR A 377 0.39 21.02 26.63
N THR A 378 1.35 21.93 26.44
CA THR A 378 1.54 22.62 25.17
C THR A 378 1.89 21.63 24.06
N HIS A 379 2.83 20.71 24.33
CA HIS A 379 3.23 19.68 23.35
C HIS A 379 2.08 18.75 22.98
N LEU A 380 1.28 18.32 23.97
CA LEU A 380 0.08 17.51 23.71
C LEU A 380 -0.94 18.28 22.88
N THR A 381 -1.16 19.56 23.19
CA THR A 381 -2.11 20.39 22.44
C THR A 381 -1.66 20.66 21.00
N GLU A 382 -0.35 20.85 20.78
CA GLU A 382 0.23 20.97 19.43
C GLU A 382 0.07 19.66 18.64
N LYS A 383 0.33 18.52 19.28
CA LYS A 383 0.14 17.22 18.64
C LYS A 383 -1.33 16.94 18.31
N GLN A 384 -2.24 17.30 19.21
CA GLN A 384 -3.68 17.20 18.95
C GLN A 384 -4.13 18.11 17.79
N ARG A 385 -3.64 19.37 17.75
CA ARG A 385 -3.91 20.27 16.62
C ARG A 385 -3.36 19.73 15.30
N PHE A 386 -2.15 19.18 15.33
CA PHE A 386 -1.55 18.57 14.15
C PHE A 386 -2.40 17.40 13.64
N LEU A 387 -2.83 16.51 14.55
CA LEU A 387 -3.74 15.40 14.21
C LEU A 387 -5.06 15.89 13.60
N GLN A 388 -5.66 16.91 14.20
CA GLN A 388 -6.90 17.51 13.68
C GLN A 388 -6.72 18.10 12.28
N LEU A 389 -5.60 18.76 12.01
CA LEU A 389 -5.29 19.28 10.67
C LEU A 389 -5.11 18.16 9.65
N GLN A 390 -4.44 17.07 10.02
CA GLN A 390 -4.28 15.89 9.15
C GLN A 390 -5.64 15.23 8.85
N GLU A 391 -6.47 15.10 9.88
CA GLU A 391 -7.83 14.56 9.74
C GLU A 391 -8.71 15.43 8.80
N GLN A 392 -8.56 16.75 8.94
CA GLN A 392 -9.23 17.72 8.07
C GLN A 392 -8.74 17.62 6.61
N PHE A 393 -7.42 17.42 6.41
CA PHE A 393 -6.81 17.28 5.10
C PHE A 393 -7.29 15.98 4.39
N VAL A 394 -7.32 14.87 5.14
CA VAL A 394 -7.85 13.59 4.63
C VAL A 394 -9.34 13.70 4.27
N ARG A 395 -10.13 14.36 5.09
CA ARG A 395 -11.54 14.63 4.78
C ARG A 395 -11.70 15.48 3.51
N MET A 396 -10.87 16.50 3.33
CA MET A 396 -10.92 17.39 2.15
C MET A 396 -10.49 16.68 0.86
N ALA A 397 -9.62 15.67 0.95
CA ALA A 397 -9.17 14.87 -0.19
C ALA A 397 -10.17 13.75 -0.57
N SER A 398 -11.16 13.49 0.29
CA SER A 398 -12.18 12.47 0.04
C SER A 398 -13.11 12.89 -1.11
N PRO A 399 -13.43 11.98 -2.03
CA PRO A 399 -14.43 12.22 -3.06
C PRO A 399 -15.77 12.71 -2.50
N ASP A 400 -16.19 12.18 -1.36
CA ASP A 400 -17.41 12.62 -0.68
C ASP A 400 -17.38 14.08 -0.23
N TYR A 401 -16.22 14.58 0.17
CA TYR A 401 -16.09 15.99 0.55
C TYR A 401 -16.21 16.92 -0.68
N ILE A 402 -15.66 16.47 -1.80
CA ILE A 402 -15.74 17.22 -3.06
C ILE A 402 -17.18 17.27 -3.55
N LEU A 403 -17.90 16.16 -3.47
CA LEU A 403 -19.33 16.08 -3.82
C LEU A 403 -20.19 16.97 -2.90
N ARG A 404 -19.89 17.01 -1.59
CA ARG A 404 -20.58 17.91 -0.62
C ARG A 404 -20.39 19.40 -0.91
N ARG A 405 -19.31 19.80 -1.58
CA ARG A 405 -19.08 21.20 -1.99
C ARG A 405 -19.85 21.60 -3.24
N GLY A 406 -20.67 20.71 -3.79
CA GLY A 406 -21.47 20.98 -4.98
C GLY A 406 -20.78 20.61 -6.29
N TYR A 407 -19.61 19.98 -6.24
CA TYR A 407 -19.02 19.38 -7.43
C TYR A 407 -19.72 18.06 -7.73
N SER A 408 -19.73 17.70 -8.98
CA SER A 408 -20.24 16.41 -9.43
C SER A 408 -19.13 15.63 -10.13
N LEU A 409 -19.22 14.32 -10.09
CA LEU A 409 -18.32 13.45 -10.84
C LEU A 409 -19.09 12.90 -12.05
N THR A 410 -18.57 13.22 -13.23
CA THR A 410 -19.15 12.69 -14.46
C THR A 410 -18.43 11.41 -14.84
N LEU A 411 -19.20 10.36 -14.99
CA LEU A 411 -18.72 9.02 -15.32
C LEU A 411 -19.33 8.55 -16.64
N ARG A 412 -18.56 7.75 -17.36
CA ARG A 412 -19.01 6.94 -18.49
C ARG A 412 -18.65 5.50 -18.16
N GLU A 413 -19.65 4.64 -18.13
CA GLU A 413 -19.49 3.21 -17.76
C GLU A 413 -18.70 2.96 -16.46
N GLY A 414 -18.93 3.82 -15.45
CA GLY A 414 -18.28 3.71 -14.15
C GLY A 414 -16.87 4.33 -14.04
N LYS A 415 -16.33 4.95 -15.13
CA LYS A 415 -15.05 5.66 -15.11
C LYS A 415 -15.22 7.16 -15.15
N ILE A 416 -14.42 7.85 -14.32
CA ILE A 416 -14.44 9.33 -14.24
C ILE A 416 -13.85 9.92 -15.51
N ILE A 417 -14.58 10.85 -16.13
CA ILE A 417 -14.16 11.60 -17.30
C ILE A 417 -13.43 12.85 -16.83
N LYS A 418 -12.23 13.07 -17.37
CA LYS A 418 -11.39 14.22 -16.96
C LYS A 418 -11.36 15.34 -17.99
N ARG A 419 -11.71 15.07 -19.23
CA ARG A 419 -11.66 16.05 -20.34
C ARG A 419 -12.92 15.95 -21.17
N ALA A 420 -13.41 17.10 -21.60
CA ALA A 420 -14.60 17.18 -22.46
C ALA A 420 -14.37 16.56 -23.86
N GLU A 421 -13.13 16.55 -24.33
CA GLU A 421 -12.75 15.96 -25.62
C GLU A 421 -12.91 14.45 -25.70
N GLU A 422 -13.10 13.78 -24.56
CA GLU A 422 -13.31 12.33 -24.46
C GLU A 422 -14.77 11.92 -24.71
N LEU A 423 -15.64 12.89 -25.01
CA LEU A 423 -17.08 12.72 -25.07
C LEU A 423 -17.60 12.86 -26.50
N HIS A 424 -18.50 11.98 -26.91
CA HIS A 424 -19.13 12.03 -28.22
C HIS A 424 -20.65 12.18 -28.11
N VAL A 425 -21.23 12.81 -29.13
CA VAL A 425 -22.68 13.02 -29.22
C VAL A 425 -23.42 11.67 -29.24
N GLY A 426 -24.37 11.51 -28.36
CA GLY A 426 -25.14 10.28 -28.18
C GLY A 426 -24.70 9.37 -27.03
N GLU A 427 -23.58 9.67 -26.39
CA GLU A 427 -23.12 8.86 -25.24
C GLU A 427 -23.92 9.16 -23.97
N GLU A 428 -24.16 8.10 -23.20
CA GLU A 428 -24.83 8.21 -21.90
C GLU A 428 -23.76 8.48 -20.82
N LEU A 429 -23.96 9.57 -20.11
CA LEU A 429 -23.12 9.96 -18.96
C LEU A 429 -23.90 9.80 -17.66
N THR A 430 -23.22 9.33 -16.67
CA THR A 430 -23.74 9.33 -15.29
C THR A 430 -23.03 10.42 -14.51
N THR A 431 -23.75 11.43 -14.12
CA THR A 431 -23.22 12.46 -13.22
C THR A 431 -23.62 12.13 -11.78
N ARG A 432 -22.61 11.86 -10.98
CA ARG A 432 -22.77 11.53 -9.57
C ARG A 432 -22.69 12.78 -8.72
N PHE A 433 -23.73 13.00 -7.97
CA PHE A 433 -23.83 14.02 -6.94
C PHE A 433 -23.69 13.38 -5.55
N MET A 434 -23.81 14.17 -4.52
CA MET A 434 -23.75 13.72 -3.14
C MET A 434 -24.89 12.76 -2.76
N ASP A 435 -26.07 13.01 -3.32
CA ASP A 435 -27.35 12.38 -2.95
C ASP A 435 -27.93 11.47 -4.06
N GLY A 436 -27.21 11.29 -5.15
CA GLY A 436 -27.69 10.45 -6.24
C GLY A 436 -26.89 10.58 -7.52
N GLU A 437 -27.36 9.89 -8.51
CA GLU A 437 -26.77 9.87 -9.84
C GLU A 437 -27.81 10.29 -10.89
N VAL A 438 -27.41 11.12 -11.81
CA VAL A 438 -28.26 11.55 -12.93
C VAL A 438 -27.63 11.06 -14.22
N LYS A 439 -28.44 10.42 -15.03
CA LYS A 439 -28.04 10.01 -16.37
C LYS A 439 -28.39 11.10 -17.36
N SER A 440 -27.48 11.42 -18.21
CA SER A 440 -27.65 12.40 -19.28
C SER A 440 -27.04 11.87 -20.57
N ILE A 441 -27.57 12.30 -21.67
CA ILE A 441 -27.04 11.96 -23.01
C ILE A 441 -26.47 13.24 -23.59
N ILE A 442 -25.30 13.14 -24.17
CA ILE A 442 -24.68 14.27 -24.84
C ILE A 442 -25.49 14.62 -26.07
N LYS A 443 -26.02 15.83 -26.08
CA LYS A 443 -26.57 16.49 -27.28
C LYS A 443 -25.57 17.53 -27.72
N GLU A 444 -25.63 17.91 -28.98
CA GLU A 444 -24.78 18.97 -29.55
C GLU A 444 -24.58 20.18 -28.63
#